data_c08d62c36a681624b149660486b549c5
#
_entry.id   c08d62c36a681624b149660486b549c5
#
_cell.length_a   1.000
_cell.length_b   1.000
_cell.length_c   1.000
_cell.angle_alpha   90.00
_cell.angle_beta   90.00
_cell.angle_gamma   90.00
#
_symmetry.space_group_name_H-M   'P 1'
#
loop_
_entity.id
_entity.type
_entity.pdbx_description
1 polymer ?
#
loop_
_entity_poly.entity_id
_entity_poly.type
_entity_poly.pdbx_seq_one_letter_code
_entity_poly.pdbx_strand_id
1 'polypeptide(L)'
;LDEPGSSLDPLMRDRLCDRMREYLDDGDGRKSIIFSTHNIADMENAADYAVFMDKGHVIEQGFIEELKEKYIVVSGDAENWEQAKSLLMSGSHNRTTFDGLALSENSEALAALNVETAAPTLQQLSVGLLKYAEEHR
;
A
#
# COMPACT_ATOMS: atom_id res chain seq x y z
N LEU A 1 1.14 -8.75 18.21
CA LEU A 1 -0.16 -8.11 18.47
C LEU A 1 -1.11 -8.38 17.31
N ASP A 2 -2.35 -8.68 17.60
CA ASP A 2 -3.38 -8.89 16.59
C ASP A 2 -4.39 -7.75 16.68
N GLU A 3 -4.52 -6.98 15.58
CA GLU A 3 -5.43 -5.84 15.48
C GLU A 3 -5.33 -4.87 16.67
N PRO A 4 -4.14 -4.37 17.01
CA PRO A 4 -3.96 -3.63 18.27
C PRO A 4 -4.73 -2.32 18.35
N GLY A 5 -5.12 -1.74 17.20
CA GLY A 5 -5.87 -0.48 17.15
C GLY A 5 -7.38 -0.62 16.90
N SER A 6 -7.90 -1.85 16.76
CA SER A 6 -9.26 -2.07 16.26
C SER A 6 -10.38 -1.52 17.14
N SER A 7 -10.19 -1.48 18.45
CA SER A 7 -11.18 -0.97 19.40
C SER A 7 -10.94 0.49 19.82
N LEU A 8 -9.95 1.14 19.23
CA LEU A 8 -9.54 2.48 19.60
C LEU A 8 -10.10 3.52 18.63
N ASP A 9 -10.38 4.73 19.13
CA ASP A 9 -10.70 5.87 18.27
C ASP A 9 -9.43 6.41 17.59
N PRO A 10 -9.55 7.29 16.58
CA PRO A 10 -8.40 7.78 15.81
C PRO A 10 -7.29 8.40 16.67
N LEU A 11 -7.63 9.16 17.71
CA LEU A 11 -6.64 9.79 18.59
C LEU A 11 -5.89 8.74 19.38
N MET A 12 -6.59 7.74 19.90
CA MET A 12 -5.97 6.66 20.67
C MET A 12 -5.11 5.76 19.79
N ARG A 13 -5.49 5.55 18.53
CA ARG A 13 -4.66 4.82 17.56
C ARG A 13 -3.34 5.56 17.30
N ASP A 14 -3.42 6.88 17.15
CA ASP A 14 -2.24 7.71 16.97
C ASP A 14 -1.30 7.60 18.18
N ARG A 15 -1.85 7.66 19.38
CA ARG A 15 -1.08 7.50 20.62
C ARG A 15 -0.46 6.10 20.74
N LEU A 16 -1.17 5.07 20.29
CA LEU A 16 -0.62 3.71 20.27
C LEU A 16 0.59 3.64 19.34
N CYS A 17 0.52 4.24 18.16
CA CYS A 17 1.65 4.30 17.23
C CYS A 17 2.86 5.00 17.86
N ASP A 18 2.64 6.11 18.56
CA ASP A 18 3.70 6.83 19.27
C ASP A 18 4.35 5.96 20.35
N ARG A 19 3.54 5.21 21.11
CA ARG A 19 4.04 4.29 22.15
C ARG A 19 4.86 3.16 21.55
N MET A 20 4.44 2.63 20.41
CA MET A 20 5.22 1.61 19.72
C MET A 20 6.58 2.15 19.28
N ARG A 21 6.61 3.38 18.74
CA ARG A 21 7.87 4.03 18.34
C ARG A 21 8.78 4.27 19.54
N GLU A 22 8.25 4.77 20.65
CA GLU A 22 9.00 4.97 21.89
C GLU A 22 9.62 3.67 22.37
N TYR A 23 8.85 2.58 22.37
CA TYR A 23 9.33 1.27 22.79
C TYR A 23 10.51 0.80 21.93
N LEU A 24 10.44 0.99 20.62
CA LEU A 24 11.51 0.61 19.70
C LEU A 24 12.75 1.48 19.89
N ASP A 25 12.56 2.77 20.07
CA ASP A 25 13.66 3.74 20.25
C ASP A 25 14.44 3.46 21.54
N ASP A 26 13.75 3.08 22.62
CA ASP A 26 14.37 2.75 23.91
C ASP A 26 15.16 1.44 23.87
N GLY A 27 14.97 0.63 22.85
CA GLY A 27 15.56 -0.70 22.75
C GLY A 27 16.94 -0.77 22.12
N ASP A 28 17.49 0.33 21.64
CA ASP A 28 18.82 0.38 21.01
C ASP A 28 18.96 -0.66 19.86
N GLY A 29 17.90 -0.84 19.07
CA GLY A 29 17.86 -1.81 17.99
C GLY A 29 17.66 -3.26 18.42
N ARG A 30 17.41 -3.50 19.73
CA ARG A 30 17.22 -4.85 20.27
C ARG A 30 15.77 -5.27 20.42
N LYS A 31 14.83 -4.34 20.21
CA LYS A 31 13.41 -4.60 20.37
C LYS A 31 12.73 -4.59 19.01
N SER A 32 11.73 -5.42 18.86
CA SER A 32 10.88 -5.44 17.70
C SER A 32 9.41 -5.61 18.09
N ILE A 33 8.53 -5.16 17.22
CA ILE A 33 7.09 -5.33 17.38
C ILE A 33 6.55 -5.94 16.08
N ILE A 34 5.75 -6.99 16.21
CA ILE A 34 5.01 -7.58 15.10
C ILE A 34 3.54 -7.43 15.42
N PHE A 35 2.79 -6.89 14.47
CA PHE A 35 1.34 -6.82 14.60
C PHE A 35 0.65 -7.11 13.27
N SER A 36 -0.56 -7.66 13.35
CA SER A 36 -1.41 -7.87 12.19
C SER A 36 -2.59 -6.89 12.23
N THR A 37 -2.98 -6.40 11.09
CA THR A 37 -4.12 -5.49 10.98
C THR A 37 -4.68 -5.48 9.55
N HIS A 38 -5.97 -5.18 9.42
CA HIS A 38 -6.58 -4.78 8.16
C HIS A 38 -6.96 -3.29 8.14
N ASN A 39 -6.70 -2.57 9.24
CA ASN A 39 -6.83 -1.11 9.33
C ASN A 39 -5.51 -0.45 8.97
N ILE A 40 -5.09 -0.61 7.74
CA ILE A 40 -3.74 -0.27 7.28
C ILE A 40 -3.47 1.23 7.36
N ALA A 41 -4.43 2.06 6.96
CA ALA A 41 -4.26 3.51 6.96
C ALA A 41 -3.95 4.06 8.36
N ASP A 42 -4.58 3.50 9.39
CA ASP A 42 -4.41 3.98 10.77
C ASP A 42 -3.07 3.55 11.38
N MET A 43 -2.48 2.48 10.88
CA MET A 43 -1.27 1.89 11.45
C MET A 43 -0.03 2.07 10.58
N GLU A 44 -0.16 2.74 9.45
CA GLU A 44 0.93 2.92 8.48
C GLU A 44 2.19 3.53 9.10
N ASN A 45 2.00 4.53 9.95
CA ASN A 45 3.12 5.25 10.57
C ASN A 45 3.84 4.47 11.67
N ALA A 46 3.25 3.37 12.13
CA ALA A 46 3.86 2.54 13.17
C ALA A 46 4.83 1.49 12.62
N ALA A 47 4.76 1.19 11.32
CA ALA A 47 5.48 0.06 10.74
C ALA A 47 6.62 0.51 9.84
N ASP A 48 7.70 -0.27 9.82
CA ASP A 48 8.83 -0.09 8.91
C ASP A 48 8.86 -1.15 7.81
N TYR A 49 8.36 -2.34 8.10
CA TYR A 49 8.36 -3.50 7.21
C TYR A 49 6.96 -4.07 7.13
N ALA A 50 6.53 -4.44 5.95
CA ALA A 50 5.19 -4.99 5.73
C ALA A 50 5.26 -6.36 5.06
N VAL A 51 4.34 -7.23 5.46
CA VAL A 51 4.10 -8.52 4.82
C VAL A 51 2.62 -8.55 4.43
N PHE A 52 2.34 -8.66 3.15
CA PHE A 52 0.97 -8.76 2.64
C PHE A 52 0.62 -10.21 2.42
N MET A 53 -0.47 -10.65 3.03
CA MET A 53 -0.91 -12.03 2.97
C MET A 53 -2.32 -12.13 2.40
N ASP A 54 -2.54 -13.16 1.59
CA ASP A 54 -3.84 -13.47 1.04
C ASP A 54 -4.01 -14.98 0.98
N LYS A 55 -5.07 -15.47 1.59
CA LYS A 55 -5.42 -16.91 1.62
C LYS A 55 -4.26 -17.81 2.02
N GLY A 56 -3.53 -17.41 3.05
CA GLY A 56 -2.41 -18.19 3.59
C GLY A 56 -1.10 -18.05 2.83
N HIS A 57 -1.05 -17.19 1.82
CA HIS A 57 0.16 -16.98 1.02
C HIS A 57 0.68 -15.54 1.20
N VAL A 58 2.00 -15.40 1.23
CA VAL A 58 2.65 -14.09 1.19
C VAL A 58 2.67 -13.64 -0.27
N ILE A 59 2.02 -12.50 -0.55
CA ILE A 59 1.94 -11.96 -1.91
C ILE A 59 2.96 -10.88 -2.18
N GLU A 60 3.41 -10.18 -1.14
CA GLU A 60 4.48 -9.19 -1.22
C GLU A 60 5.02 -8.95 0.19
N GLN A 61 6.30 -8.58 0.30
CA GLN A 61 6.90 -8.17 1.55
C GLN A 61 8.11 -7.27 1.31
N GLY A 62 8.40 -6.41 2.25
CA GLY A 62 9.57 -5.55 2.16
C GLY A 62 9.49 -4.36 3.12
N PHE A 63 10.55 -3.57 3.14
CA PHE A 63 10.54 -2.29 3.81
C PHE A 63 9.54 -1.36 3.12
N ILE A 64 8.73 -0.68 3.90
CA ILE A 64 7.65 0.15 3.38
C ILE A 64 8.19 1.23 2.43
N GLU A 65 9.31 1.87 2.78
CA GLU A 65 9.93 2.87 1.91
C GLU A 65 10.33 2.31 0.55
N GLU A 66 10.89 1.10 0.53
CA GLU A 66 11.28 0.42 -0.71
C GLU A 66 10.06 0.01 -1.54
N LEU A 67 8.99 -0.46 -0.89
CA LEU A 67 7.75 -0.80 -1.57
C LEU A 67 7.10 0.41 -2.20
N LYS A 68 7.13 1.55 -1.53
CA LYS A 68 6.60 2.82 -2.07
C LYS A 68 7.41 3.34 -3.27
N GLU A 69 8.66 2.95 -3.40
CA GLU A 69 9.48 3.25 -4.57
C GLU A 69 9.28 2.25 -5.70
N LYS A 70 9.01 1.00 -5.37
CA LYS A 70 8.80 -0.08 -6.33
C LYS A 70 7.51 0.07 -7.14
N TYR A 71 6.49 0.66 -6.53
CA TYR A 71 5.14 0.79 -7.10
C TYR A 71 4.73 2.25 -7.22
N ILE A 72 3.82 2.51 -8.15
CA ILE A 72 3.18 3.82 -8.31
C ILE A 72 1.66 3.63 -8.41
N VAL A 73 0.91 4.61 -7.95
CA VAL A 73 -0.51 4.74 -8.25
C VAL A 73 -0.67 5.63 -9.47
N VAL A 74 -1.56 5.24 -10.34
CA VAL A 74 -1.81 5.91 -11.61
C VAL A 74 -3.26 6.34 -11.65
N SER A 75 -3.51 7.56 -12.07
CA SER A 75 -4.87 8.07 -12.23
C SER A 75 -4.97 8.91 -13.51
N GLY A 76 -6.14 8.94 -14.10
CA GLY A 76 -6.36 9.71 -15.30
C GLY A 76 -7.80 9.66 -15.76
N ASP A 77 -8.04 10.25 -16.93
CA ASP A 77 -9.36 10.25 -17.55
C ASP A 77 -9.71 8.88 -18.13
N ALA A 78 -10.98 8.52 -18.06
CA ALA A 78 -11.46 7.22 -18.52
C ALA A 78 -11.12 6.94 -20.00
N GLU A 79 -10.98 7.97 -20.80
CA GLU A 79 -10.61 7.82 -22.23
C GLU A 79 -9.23 7.19 -22.43
N ASN A 80 -8.35 7.30 -21.40
CA ASN A 80 -7.00 6.72 -21.42
C ASN A 80 -6.94 5.32 -20.85
N TRP A 81 -8.04 4.79 -20.33
CA TRP A 81 -8.08 3.48 -19.67
C TRP A 81 -7.60 2.34 -20.57
N GLU A 82 -8.10 2.27 -21.79
CA GLU A 82 -7.75 1.18 -22.69
C GLU A 82 -6.25 1.12 -23.02
N GLN A 83 -5.61 2.28 -23.08
CA GLN A 83 -4.18 2.38 -23.32
C GLN A 83 -3.36 2.09 -22.07
N ALA A 84 -3.84 2.55 -20.92
CA ALA A 84 -3.12 2.42 -19.66
C ALA A 84 -3.24 1.02 -19.05
N LYS A 85 -4.36 0.35 -19.18
CA LYS A 85 -4.65 -0.91 -18.46
C LYS A 85 -3.62 -2.00 -18.66
N SER A 86 -2.97 -2.07 -19.82
CA SER A 86 -1.94 -3.07 -20.09
C SER A 86 -0.65 -2.83 -19.30
N LEU A 87 -0.45 -1.61 -18.80
CA LEU A 87 0.71 -1.22 -17.98
C LEU A 87 0.41 -1.27 -16.49
N LEU A 88 -0.84 -1.54 -16.11
CA LEU A 88 -1.27 -1.62 -14.72
C LEU A 88 -1.28 -3.07 -14.25
N MET A 89 -0.90 -3.27 -12.99
CA MET A 89 -1.04 -4.56 -12.31
C MET A 89 -2.50 -4.80 -11.95
N SER A 90 -3.17 -3.78 -11.47
CA SER A 90 -4.59 -3.81 -11.12
C SER A 90 -5.16 -2.40 -11.25
N GLY A 91 -6.45 -2.31 -11.38
CA GLY A 91 -7.08 -1.01 -11.46
C GLY A 91 -8.58 -1.09 -11.61
N SER A 92 -9.21 0.07 -11.59
CA SER A 92 -10.64 0.21 -11.81
C SER A 92 -10.91 1.50 -12.55
N HIS A 93 -12.04 1.54 -13.22
CA HIS A 93 -12.46 2.72 -13.96
C HIS A 93 -13.98 2.92 -13.85
N ASN A 94 -14.38 4.15 -14.03
CA ASN A 94 -15.78 4.52 -14.12
C ASN A 94 -16.00 5.34 -15.40
N ARG A 95 -17.10 6.09 -15.47
CA ARG A 95 -17.45 6.86 -16.68
C ARG A 95 -16.46 8.00 -16.98
N THR A 96 -15.83 8.55 -15.96
CA THR A 96 -15.05 9.79 -16.08
C THR A 96 -13.56 9.59 -15.81
N THR A 97 -13.21 8.67 -14.89
CA THR A 97 -11.83 8.50 -14.44
C THR A 97 -11.46 7.03 -14.31
N PHE A 98 -10.15 6.77 -14.20
CA PHE A 98 -9.64 5.47 -13.78
C PHE A 98 -8.52 5.66 -12.78
N ASP A 99 -8.22 4.61 -12.02
CA ASP A 99 -7.04 4.53 -11.18
C ASP A 99 -6.50 3.11 -11.16
N GLY A 100 -5.27 2.96 -10.71
CA GLY A 100 -4.66 1.65 -10.61
C GLY A 100 -3.28 1.67 -10.00
N LEU A 101 -2.74 0.48 -9.83
CA LEU A 101 -1.39 0.24 -9.33
C LEU A 101 -0.52 -0.27 -10.47
N ALA A 102 0.71 0.23 -10.55
CA ALA A 102 1.68 -0.20 -11.54
C ALA A 102 3.06 -0.32 -10.91
N LEU A 103 3.95 -1.03 -11.58
CA LEU A 103 5.36 -1.03 -11.25
C LEU A 103 6.00 0.30 -11.67
N SER A 104 6.90 0.81 -10.86
CA SER A 104 7.61 2.07 -11.13
C SER A 104 8.40 2.02 -12.44
N GLU A 105 8.83 0.85 -12.88
CA GLU A 105 9.52 0.66 -14.17
C GLU A 105 8.67 1.08 -15.38
N ASN A 106 7.35 1.12 -15.22
CA ASN A 106 6.41 1.53 -16.27
C ASN A 106 6.07 3.02 -16.24
N SER A 107 6.71 3.79 -15.34
CA SER A 107 6.37 5.19 -15.15
C SER A 107 6.57 6.04 -16.40
N GLU A 108 7.62 5.80 -17.17
CA GLU A 108 7.87 6.55 -18.41
C GLU A 108 6.82 6.26 -19.49
N ALA A 109 6.47 4.98 -19.65
CA ALA A 109 5.43 4.59 -20.61
C ALA A 109 4.06 5.17 -20.23
N LEU A 110 3.75 5.20 -18.94
CA LEU A 110 2.51 5.77 -18.42
C LEU A 110 2.49 7.30 -18.57
N ALA A 111 3.61 7.97 -18.33
CA ALA A 111 3.70 9.42 -18.48
C ALA A 111 3.40 9.87 -19.92
N ALA A 112 3.72 9.04 -20.91
CA ALA A 112 3.41 9.31 -22.30
C ALA A 112 1.90 9.29 -22.63
N LEU A 113 1.08 8.73 -21.75
CA LEU A 113 -0.37 8.61 -21.91
C LEU A 113 -1.17 9.73 -21.27
N ASN A 114 -0.49 10.78 -20.80
CA ASN A 114 -1.12 11.93 -20.15
C ASN A 114 -1.91 11.53 -18.90
N VAL A 115 -1.30 10.72 -18.04
CA VAL A 115 -1.86 10.28 -16.77
C VAL A 115 -1.02 10.82 -15.62
N GLU A 116 -1.61 10.89 -14.43
CA GLU A 116 -0.91 11.29 -13.21
C GLU A 116 -0.38 10.06 -12.49
N THR A 117 0.82 10.19 -11.93
CA THR A 117 1.45 9.14 -11.13
C THR A 117 1.87 9.70 -9.78
N ALA A 118 1.82 8.88 -8.75
CA ALA A 118 2.23 9.25 -7.40
C ALA A 118 2.71 8.03 -6.64
N ALA A 119 3.45 8.26 -5.55
CA ALA A 119 3.81 7.19 -4.62
C ALA A 119 2.54 6.66 -3.93
N PRO A 120 2.38 5.36 -3.77
CA PRO A 120 1.20 4.81 -3.12
C PRO A 120 1.24 5.00 -1.60
N THR A 121 0.07 5.13 -0.99
CA THR A 121 -0.05 4.86 0.44
C THR A 121 0.02 3.35 0.66
N LEU A 122 0.27 2.94 1.89
CA LEU A 122 0.30 1.50 2.21
C LEU A 122 -1.05 0.85 1.95
N GLN A 123 -2.15 1.57 2.21
CA GLN A 123 -3.49 1.08 1.93
C GLN A 123 -3.74 0.91 0.42
N GLN A 124 -3.35 1.87 -0.39
CA GLN A 124 -3.47 1.77 -1.86
C GLN A 124 -2.66 0.59 -2.40
N LEU A 125 -1.46 0.41 -1.86
CA LEU A 125 -0.61 -0.72 -2.23
C LEU A 125 -1.26 -2.05 -1.87
N SER A 126 -1.80 -2.17 -0.66
CA SER A 126 -2.50 -3.37 -0.20
C SER A 126 -3.68 -3.72 -1.10
N VAL A 127 -4.55 -2.75 -1.38
CA VAL A 127 -5.72 -2.97 -2.25
C VAL A 127 -5.29 -3.39 -3.65
N GLY A 128 -4.31 -2.70 -4.22
CA GLY A 128 -3.82 -3.01 -5.56
C GLY A 128 -3.20 -4.39 -5.67
N LEU A 129 -2.40 -4.79 -4.68
CA LEU A 129 -1.78 -6.11 -4.64
C LEU A 129 -2.80 -7.23 -4.44
N LEU A 130 -3.81 -7.02 -3.60
CA LEU A 130 -4.88 -7.99 -3.38
C LEU A 130 -5.72 -8.21 -4.64
N LYS A 131 -6.05 -7.13 -5.34
CA LYS A 131 -6.77 -7.22 -6.63
C LYS A 131 -5.95 -8.00 -7.66
N TYR A 132 -4.67 -7.72 -7.75
CA TYR A 132 -3.76 -8.43 -8.66
C TYR A 132 -3.73 -9.92 -8.33
N ALA A 133 -3.57 -10.26 -7.04
CA ALA A 133 -3.54 -11.65 -6.59
C ALA A 133 -4.85 -12.38 -6.93
N GLU A 134 -5.99 -11.71 -6.75
CA GLU A 134 -7.30 -12.28 -7.06
C GLU A 134 -7.46 -12.60 -8.56
N GLU A 135 -6.99 -11.71 -9.41
CA GLU A 135 -7.08 -11.86 -10.87
C GLU A 135 -6.12 -12.91 -11.44
N HIS A 136 -5.04 -13.23 -10.72
CA HIS A 136 -3.98 -14.14 -11.18
C HIS A 136 -3.93 -15.47 -10.41
N ARG A 137 -5.00 -15.86 -9.77
CA ARG A 137 -5.13 -17.17 -9.10
C ARG A 137 -5.42 -18.29 -10.05
#